data_a415d53c7b6e1ba0ce589e7df1e3d281
#
_entry.id   a415d53c7b6e1ba0ce589e7df1e3d281
#
_cell.length_a   1.000
_cell.length_b   1.000
_cell.length_c   1.000
_cell.angle_alpha   90.00
_cell.angle_beta   90.00
_cell.angle_gamma   90.00
#
_symmetry.space_group_name_H-M   'P 1'
#
loop_
_entity.id
_entity.type
_entity.pdbx_description
1 polymer ?
#
loop_
_entity_poly.entity_id
_entity_poly.type
_entity_poly.pdbx_seq_one_letter_code
_entity_poly.pdbx_strand_id
1 'polypeptide(L)'
;MLEPHYQIFKDKLKEVKFKDMKTYFPTVNKFVKKINPDFEKNGLLCPIVLDADGVHIRSGAHRHEYFKDKYNSTLCYVGQNHEETKFFQYLNIFCWENHSVKKPEFLKAMYEKAVESVRK
;
A
#
# COMPACT_ATOMS: atom_id res chain seq x y z
N MET A 1 -15.95 -0.59 -3.38
CA MET A 1 -14.53 -0.25 -3.27
C MET A 1 -13.98 -0.66 -1.92
N LEU A 2 -12.80 -1.26 -1.90
CA LEU A 2 -12.11 -1.60 -0.65
C LEU A 2 -11.42 -0.35 -0.10
N GLU A 3 -11.73 0.01 1.15
CA GLU A 3 -11.13 1.17 1.79
C GLU A 3 -10.03 0.75 2.76
N PRO A 4 -8.81 1.30 2.61
CA PRO A 4 -7.76 1.09 3.61
C PRO A 4 -8.15 1.72 4.96
N HIS A 5 -7.72 1.10 6.05
CA HIS A 5 -7.97 1.64 7.40
C HIS A 5 -7.23 2.97 7.61
N TYR A 6 -6.00 3.06 7.13
CA TYR A 6 -5.17 4.25 7.27
C TYR A 6 -5.18 5.03 5.96
N GLN A 7 -5.74 6.23 5.99
CA GLN A 7 -5.87 7.09 4.81
C GLN A 7 -5.22 8.45 5.07
N ILE A 8 -3.92 8.42 5.32
CA ILE A 8 -3.12 9.63 5.48
C ILE A 8 -2.79 10.15 4.09
N PHE A 9 -2.70 11.47 3.94
CA PHE A 9 -2.44 12.12 2.65
C PHE A 9 -3.51 11.77 1.60
N LYS A 10 -4.75 12.03 1.99
CA LYS A 10 -5.93 11.68 1.17
C LYS A 10 -5.91 12.31 -0.22
N ASP A 11 -5.30 13.47 -0.38
CA ASP A 11 -5.14 14.15 -1.67
C ASP A 11 -4.24 13.37 -2.65
N LYS A 12 -3.48 12.41 -2.15
CA LYS A 12 -2.61 11.54 -2.95
C LYS A 12 -3.23 10.18 -3.23
N LEU A 13 -4.42 9.92 -2.73
CA LEU A 13 -5.13 8.67 -2.95
C LEU A 13 -6.00 8.76 -4.20
N LYS A 14 -5.98 7.69 -5.01
CA LYS A 14 -6.82 7.56 -6.19
C LYS A 14 -7.47 6.18 -6.19
N GLU A 15 -8.72 6.12 -6.62
CA GLU A 15 -9.38 4.84 -6.83
C GLU A 15 -8.84 4.19 -8.10
N VAL A 16 -8.34 2.95 -7.97
CA VAL A 16 -7.81 2.17 -9.07
C VAL A 16 -8.43 0.78 -9.04
N LYS A 17 -8.85 0.29 -10.20
CA LYS A 17 -9.40 -1.06 -10.30
C LYS A 17 -8.29 -2.10 -10.18
N PHE A 18 -8.55 -3.17 -9.43
CA PHE A 18 -7.56 -4.23 -9.26
C PHE A 18 -7.10 -4.82 -10.59
N LYS A 19 -8.01 -4.96 -11.55
CA LYS A 19 -7.69 -5.50 -12.89
C LYS A 19 -6.74 -4.63 -13.70
N ASP A 20 -6.64 -3.35 -13.37
CA ASP A 20 -5.78 -2.39 -14.08
C ASP A 20 -4.38 -2.31 -13.47
N MET A 21 -4.16 -2.98 -12.34
CA MET A 21 -2.85 -3.02 -11.68
C MET A 21 -2.01 -4.16 -12.24
N LYS A 22 -0.70 -3.90 -12.36
CA LYS A 22 0.29 -4.90 -12.80
C LYS A 22 1.40 -5.04 -11.79
N THR A 23 1.91 -6.25 -11.65
CA THR A 23 3.04 -6.52 -10.78
C THR A 23 4.32 -6.63 -11.62
N TYR A 24 5.46 -6.21 -11.05
CA TYR A 24 6.76 -6.39 -11.69
C TYR A 24 7.17 -7.85 -11.68
N PHE A 25 6.84 -8.56 -10.61
CA PHE A 25 7.21 -9.95 -10.42
C PHE A 25 6.00 -10.75 -9.96
N PRO A 26 5.95 -12.07 -10.28
CA PRO A 26 4.90 -12.95 -9.75
C PRO A 26 4.93 -12.96 -8.23
N THR A 27 3.75 -13.03 -7.60
CA THR A 27 3.65 -13.21 -6.16
C THR A 27 4.03 -14.64 -5.79
N VAL A 28 4.61 -14.80 -4.59
CA VAL A 28 4.97 -16.12 -4.08
C VAL A 28 3.79 -16.66 -3.27
N ASN A 29 3.17 -17.73 -3.75
CA ASN A 29 1.97 -18.31 -3.14
C ASN A 29 2.13 -18.62 -1.65
N LYS A 30 3.28 -19.11 -1.22
CA LYS A 30 3.51 -19.40 0.20
C LYS A 30 3.43 -18.14 1.07
N PHE A 31 3.86 -17.00 0.55
CA PHE A 31 3.76 -15.73 1.27
C PHE A 31 2.31 -15.25 1.32
N VAL A 32 1.56 -15.39 0.22
CA VAL A 32 0.15 -15.04 0.18
C VAL A 32 -0.62 -15.88 1.21
N LYS A 33 -0.38 -17.18 1.27
CA LYS A 33 -1.02 -18.08 2.22
C LYS A 33 -0.65 -17.74 3.67
N LYS A 34 0.61 -17.36 3.91
CA LYS A 34 1.11 -17.02 5.24
C LYS A 34 0.43 -15.78 5.81
N ILE A 35 0.16 -14.78 4.96
CA ILE A 35 -0.41 -13.50 5.40
C ILE A 35 -1.93 -13.40 5.26
N ASN A 36 -2.58 -14.38 4.59
CA ASN A 36 -4.03 -14.40 4.43
C ASN A 36 -4.80 -14.26 5.75
N PRO A 37 -4.45 -14.98 6.83
CA PRO A 37 -5.16 -14.81 8.10
C PRO A 37 -5.08 -13.38 8.64
N ASP A 38 -3.96 -12.70 8.42
CA ASP A 38 -3.79 -11.32 8.84
C ASP A 38 -4.68 -10.40 8.01
N PHE A 39 -4.77 -10.63 6.71
CA PHE A 39 -5.67 -9.87 5.83
C PHE A 39 -7.14 -10.09 6.17
N GLU A 40 -7.53 -11.32 6.52
CA GLU A 40 -8.89 -11.61 6.95
C GLU A 40 -9.24 -10.90 8.26
N LYS A 41 -8.30 -10.87 9.19
CA LYS A 41 -8.50 -10.26 10.50
C LYS A 41 -8.49 -8.73 10.44
N ASN A 42 -7.53 -8.16 9.72
CA ASN A 42 -7.24 -6.73 9.74
C ASN A 42 -7.71 -5.98 8.48
N GLY A 43 -8.03 -6.70 7.41
CA GLY A 43 -8.37 -6.09 6.13
C GLY A 43 -7.19 -5.37 5.50
N LEU A 44 -7.47 -4.39 4.67
CA LEU A 44 -6.43 -3.58 4.03
C LEU A 44 -6.05 -2.43 4.96
N LEU A 45 -4.93 -2.56 5.65
CA LEU A 45 -4.49 -1.55 6.61
C LEU A 45 -4.02 -0.27 5.92
N CYS A 46 -3.11 -0.41 4.97
CA CYS A 46 -2.50 0.71 4.26
C CYS A 46 -2.79 0.62 2.76
N PRO A 47 -2.90 1.76 2.06
CA PRO A 47 -3.11 1.74 0.62
C PRO A 47 -1.98 1.02 -0.12
N ILE A 48 -2.33 0.36 -1.22
CA ILE A 48 -1.35 -0.15 -2.18
C ILE A 48 -0.66 1.05 -2.82
N VAL A 49 0.64 0.95 -3.09
CA VAL A 49 1.42 2.01 -3.72
C VAL A 49 1.71 1.62 -5.16
N LEU A 50 1.28 2.48 -6.08
CA LEU A 50 1.57 2.34 -7.50
C LEU A 50 2.69 3.31 -7.91
N ASP A 51 3.39 2.97 -8.99
CA ASP A 51 4.32 3.88 -9.63
C ASP A 51 3.59 5.09 -10.24
N ALA A 52 4.35 6.08 -10.69
CA ALA A 52 3.80 7.28 -11.30
C ALA A 52 2.94 7.01 -12.55
N ASP A 53 3.09 5.83 -13.17
CA ASP A 53 2.23 5.41 -14.28
C ASP A 53 0.80 5.06 -13.83
N GLY A 54 0.57 4.93 -12.53
CA GLY A 54 -0.72 4.56 -11.97
C GLY A 54 -1.12 3.11 -12.23
N VAL A 55 -0.19 2.24 -12.64
CA VAL A 55 -0.45 0.86 -13.07
C VAL A 55 0.41 -0.14 -12.30
N HIS A 56 1.73 0.04 -12.29
CA HIS A 56 2.64 -0.95 -11.70
C HIS A 56 2.72 -0.82 -10.19
N ILE A 57 2.55 -1.95 -9.50
CA ILE A 57 2.56 -2.01 -8.05
C ILE A 57 4.01 -1.91 -7.55
N ARG A 58 4.29 -0.86 -6.77
CA ARG A 58 5.56 -0.70 -6.09
C ARG A 58 5.56 -1.39 -4.73
N SER A 59 4.44 -1.35 -4.03
CA SER A 59 4.27 -2.00 -2.73
C SER A 59 2.84 -2.49 -2.61
N GLY A 60 2.68 -3.76 -2.26
CA GLY A 60 1.37 -4.36 -2.01
C GLY A 60 0.95 -5.43 -3.00
N ALA A 61 1.92 -6.08 -3.69
CA ALA A 61 1.61 -7.15 -4.64
C ALA A 61 0.83 -8.31 -4.00
N HIS A 62 1.18 -8.70 -2.77
CA HIS A 62 0.50 -9.77 -2.04
C HIS A 62 -0.92 -9.36 -1.64
N ARG A 63 -1.11 -8.10 -1.24
CA ARG A 63 -2.44 -7.57 -0.92
C ARG A 63 -3.32 -7.53 -2.16
N HIS A 64 -2.75 -7.13 -3.31
CA HIS A 64 -3.44 -7.18 -4.59
C HIS A 64 -3.90 -8.60 -4.90
N GLU A 65 -3.01 -9.59 -4.78
CA GLU A 65 -3.32 -11.00 -5.05
C GLU A 65 -4.46 -11.51 -4.16
N TYR A 66 -4.47 -11.13 -2.90
CA TYR A 66 -5.51 -11.55 -1.97
C TYR A 66 -6.87 -10.91 -2.25
N PHE A 67 -6.89 -9.59 -2.53
CA PHE A 67 -8.13 -8.82 -2.62
C PHE A 67 -8.73 -8.72 -4.03
N LYS A 68 -7.96 -8.99 -5.07
CA LYS A 68 -8.38 -8.76 -6.47
C LYS A 68 -9.68 -9.48 -6.86
N ASP A 69 -9.94 -10.64 -6.28
CA ASP A 69 -11.14 -11.44 -6.57
C ASP A 69 -12.30 -11.14 -5.61
N LYS A 70 -12.06 -10.32 -4.61
CA LYS A 70 -13.05 -9.97 -3.59
C LYS A 70 -13.62 -8.56 -3.77
N TYR A 71 -12.89 -7.68 -4.40
CA TYR A 71 -13.28 -6.29 -4.62
C TYR A 71 -12.89 -5.83 -6.02
N ASN A 72 -13.66 -4.87 -6.56
CA ASN A 72 -13.37 -4.31 -7.89
C ASN A 72 -12.23 -3.29 -7.87
N SER A 73 -12.17 -2.48 -6.83
CA SER A 73 -11.22 -1.37 -6.76
C SER A 73 -10.82 -1.06 -5.33
N THR A 74 -9.78 -0.26 -5.19
CA THR A 74 -9.32 0.23 -3.90
C THR A 74 -8.64 1.59 -4.06
N LEU A 75 -8.46 2.29 -2.95
CA LEU A 75 -7.68 3.53 -2.94
C LEU A 75 -6.19 3.19 -2.90
N CYS A 76 -5.43 3.81 -3.79
CA CYS A 76 -3.99 3.60 -3.91
C CYS A 76 -3.26 4.93 -3.83
N TYR A 77 -2.03 4.92 -3.30
CA TYR A 77 -1.12 6.04 -3.48
C TYR A 77 -0.54 5.98 -4.89
N VAL A 78 -0.65 7.10 -5.61
CA VAL A 78 -0.02 7.24 -6.92
C VAL A 78 0.92 8.44 -6.83
N GLY A 79 2.22 8.16 -6.83
CA GLY A 79 3.24 9.21 -6.75
C GLY A 79 3.32 10.00 -8.05
N GLN A 80 3.68 11.29 -7.96
CA GLN A 80 3.89 12.13 -9.13
C GLN A 80 5.22 11.82 -9.84
N ASN A 81 6.17 11.27 -9.11
CA ASN A 81 7.50 10.94 -9.60
C ASN A 81 8.09 9.79 -8.77
N HIS A 82 9.29 9.38 -9.12
CA HIS A 82 9.98 8.26 -8.46
C HIS A 82 10.24 8.52 -6.97
N GLU A 83 10.61 9.73 -6.61
CA GLU A 83 10.88 10.09 -5.21
C GLU A 83 9.63 9.98 -4.34
N GLU A 84 8.51 10.48 -4.82
CA GLU A 84 7.24 10.38 -4.10
C GLU A 84 6.77 8.93 -4.00
N THR A 85 6.97 8.14 -5.07
CA THR A 85 6.67 6.71 -5.05
C THR A 85 7.50 5.99 -3.98
N LYS A 86 8.80 6.23 -3.92
CA LYS A 86 9.69 5.66 -2.90
C LYS A 86 9.23 6.02 -1.50
N PHE A 87 8.82 7.25 -1.34
CA PHE A 87 8.34 7.78 -0.07
C PHE A 87 7.11 7.02 0.42
N PHE A 88 6.11 6.83 -0.43
CA PHE A 88 4.93 6.03 -0.08
C PHE A 88 5.27 4.55 0.14
N GLN A 89 6.25 4.04 -0.57
CA GLN A 89 6.74 2.68 -0.35
C GLN A 89 7.32 2.52 1.06
N TYR A 90 8.14 3.46 1.51
CA TYR A 90 8.67 3.46 2.88
C TYR A 90 7.55 3.56 3.91
N LEU A 91 6.58 4.42 3.66
CA LEU A 91 5.42 4.55 4.54
C LEU A 91 4.67 3.22 4.68
N ASN A 92 4.51 2.50 3.59
CA ASN A 92 3.89 1.16 3.60
C ASN A 92 4.70 0.16 4.42
N ILE A 93 6.01 0.15 4.29
CA ILE A 93 6.88 -0.74 5.06
C ILE A 93 6.71 -0.49 6.55
N PHE A 94 6.76 0.76 6.98
CA PHE A 94 6.57 1.11 8.38
C PHE A 94 5.17 0.75 8.87
N CYS A 95 4.15 1.00 8.08
CA CYS A 95 2.78 0.65 8.40
C CYS A 95 2.63 -0.86 8.61
N TRP A 96 3.25 -1.67 7.73
CA TRP A 96 3.19 -3.12 7.79
C TRP A 96 3.94 -3.66 9.01
N GLU A 97 5.12 -3.14 9.31
CA GLU A 97 5.91 -3.54 10.48
C GLU A 97 5.19 -3.22 11.79
N ASN A 98 4.35 -2.20 11.79
CA ASN A 98 3.66 -1.70 12.98
C ASN A 98 2.14 -1.77 12.85
N HIS A 99 1.63 -2.78 12.17
CA HIS A 99 0.20 -2.93 11.88
C HIS A 99 -0.69 -3.02 13.12
N SER A 100 -0.12 -3.32 14.29
CA SER A 100 -0.84 -3.29 15.55
C SER A 100 -1.09 -1.87 16.08
N VAL A 101 -0.36 -0.89 15.56
CA VAL A 101 -0.48 0.52 15.98
C VAL A 101 -1.46 1.23 15.05
N LYS A 102 -2.67 1.46 15.53
CA LYS A 102 -3.77 2.02 14.73
C LYS A 102 -3.95 3.53 14.93
N LYS A 103 -2.89 4.27 15.18
CA LYS A 103 -2.98 5.72 15.44
C LYS A 103 -2.48 6.52 14.24
N PRO A 104 -3.30 7.42 13.66
CA PRO A 104 -2.88 8.26 12.54
C PRO A 104 -1.63 9.10 12.81
N GLU A 105 -1.47 9.59 14.06
CA GLU A 105 -0.32 10.37 14.47
C GLU A 105 0.99 9.59 14.33
N PHE A 106 0.94 8.30 14.64
CA PHE A 106 2.09 7.42 14.51
C PHE A 106 2.50 7.27 13.04
N LEU A 107 1.52 7.09 12.15
CA LEU A 107 1.77 7.01 10.73
C LEU A 107 2.32 8.32 10.15
N LYS A 108 1.86 9.46 10.65
CA LYS A 108 2.39 10.76 10.27
C LYS A 108 3.86 10.92 10.66
N ALA A 109 4.21 10.50 11.86
CA ALA A 109 5.61 10.52 12.33
C ALA A 109 6.50 9.63 11.46
N MET A 110 6.00 8.47 11.05
CA MET A 110 6.70 7.57 10.14
C MET A 110 6.87 8.18 8.75
N TYR A 111 5.88 8.91 8.29
CA TYR A 111 5.95 9.63 7.02
C TYR A 111 7.08 10.66 7.05
N GLU A 112 7.15 11.46 8.09
CA GLU A 112 8.21 12.45 8.26
C GLU A 112 9.59 11.79 8.27
N LYS A 113 9.73 10.67 8.95
CA LYS A 113 10.95 9.88 8.99
C LYS A 113 11.32 9.33 7.61
N ALA A 114 10.33 8.88 6.84
CA ALA A 114 10.55 8.38 5.50
C ALA A 114 11.01 9.48 4.54
N VAL A 115 10.45 10.70 4.66
CA VAL A 115 10.93 11.87 3.90
C VAL A 115 12.40 12.13 4.15
N GLU A 116 12.83 12.13 5.40
CA GLU A 116 14.24 12.32 5.74
C GLU A 116 15.11 11.25 5.09
N SER A 117 14.65 10.01 5.09
CA SER A 117 15.36 8.87 4.50
C SER A 117 15.60 9.06 3.00
N VAL A 118 14.62 9.61 2.29
CA VAL A 118 14.68 9.83 0.84
C VAL A 118 15.56 11.04 0.49
N ARG A 119 15.63 12.05 1.37
CA ARG A 119 16.44 13.25 1.16
C ARG A 119 17.93 13.02 1.34
N LYS A 120 18.30 11.94 1.98
CA LYS A 120 19.69 11.53 2.12
C LYS A 120 20.11 10.68 0.93
#